data_dbe081d6cab9702bac16b891dbf225a6
#
_entry.id   dbe081d6cab9702bac16b891dbf225a6
#
_cell.length_a   1.000
_cell.length_b   1.000
_cell.length_c   1.000
_cell.angle_alpha   90.00
_cell.angle_beta   90.00
_cell.angle_gamma   90.00
#
_symmetry.space_group_name_H-M   'P 1'
#
loop_
_entity.id
_entity.type
_entity.pdbx_description
1 polymer ?
#
loop_
_entity_poly.entity_id
_entity_poly.type
_entity_poly.pdbx_seq_one_letter_code
_entity_poly.pdbx_strand_id
1 'polypeptide(L)'
;NGNGGNSGNGGNSGNGGNSGNGGNSGNGGNSGNAGSGSHELARLTPFQETAQLKDIHFDFDQHGLDSNSKKTLQQNAAYLKLNPEVRIEIQGHCDERGTNNYNTSLGERRAQATKKYLVSLGIDSSRVNTISYGEDKPFCFKSNETCWHKNRRAHFMEAK
;
A
#
# COMPACT_ATOMS: atom_id res chain seq x y z
N ASN A 1 59.48 -6.56 34.13
CA ASN A 1 58.95 -6.24 35.45
C ASN A 1 57.55 -5.76 35.31
N GLY A 2 56.58 -6.47 35.92
CA GLY A 2 55.27 -5.96 36.25
C GLY A 2 54.17 -6.48 35.35
N ASN A 3 53.83 -7.54 35.54
CA ASN A 3 52.72 -8.28 35.99
C ASN A 3 51.49 -7.40 36.36
N GLY A 4 50.47 -7.58 35.65
CA GLY A 4 49.15 -7.06 36.00
C GLY A 4 48.10 -8.04 35.49
N GLY A 5 47.95 -9.10 36.21
CA GLY A 5 46.81 -9.98 35.97
C GLY A 5 45.51 -9.29 36.35
N ASN A 6 44.60 -9.20 35.41
CA ASN A 6 43.23 -8.84 35.75
C ASN A 6 42.34 -10.04 35.51
N SER A 7 41.96 -10.66 36.58
CA SER A 7 40.94 -11.68 36.62
C SER A 7 39.64 -11.01 37.02
N GLY A 8 39.04 -10.35 36.10
CA GLY A 8 37.72 -9.83 36.31
C GLY A 8 36.69 -10.78 35.70
N ASN A 9 36.44 -11.83 36.37
CA ASN A 9 35.29 -12.67 36.03
C ASN A 9 34.05 -12.08 36.63
N GLY A 10 33.32 -11.36 35.86
CA GLY A 10 31.99 -10.95 36.18
C GLY A 10 31.00 -12.02 35.69
N GLY A 11 30.80 -13.02 36.48
CA GLY A 11 29.74 -13.96 36.19
C GLY A 11 28.40 -13.24 36.26
N ASN A 12 27.79 -12.97 35.14
CA ASN A 12 26.44 -12.50 35.08
C ASN A 12 25.52 -13.72 35.01
N SER A 13 25.05 -14.16 36.13
CA SER A 13 23.94 -15.13 36.24
C SER A 13 22.64 -14.38 36.38
N GLY A 14 22.41 -13.49 35.49
CA GLY A 14 21.11 -12.85 35.39
C GLY A 14 20.19 -13.68 34.53
N ASN A 15 19.81 -14.82 35.02
CA ASN A 15 18.67 -15.49 34.45
C ASN A 15 17.41 -14.79 34.96
N GLY A 16 17.02 -13.76 34.31
CA GLY A 16 15.69 -13.25 34.43
C GLY A 16 14.75 -14.16 33.68
N GLY A 17 14.20 -15.13 34.39
CA GLY A 17 13.11 -15.90 33.84
C GLY A 17 12.01 -14.94 33.48
N ASN A 18 11.91 -14.63 32.23
CA ASN A 18 10.74 -13.95 31.72
C ASN A 18 9.62 -14.95 31.55
N SER A 19 8.86 -15.12 32.60
CA SER A 19 7.55 -15.72 32.53
C SER A 19 6.51 -14.63 32.28
N GLY A 20 6.90 -13.68 31.50
CA GLY A 20 5.94 -12.74 30.98
C GLY A 20 5.20 -13.39 29.83
N ASN A 21 4.40 -14.35 30.13
CA ASN A 21 3.28 -14.63 29.28
C ASN A 21 2.33 -13.44 29.44
N GLY A 22 2.65 -12.37 28.83
CA GLY A 22 1.65 -11.43 28.49
C GLY A 22 0.73 -12.13 27.52
N GLY A 23 -0.30 -12.72 28.03
CA GLY A 23 -1.40 -13.08 27.19
C GLY A 23 -1.74 -11.85 26.38
N ASN A 24 -1.36 -11.87 25.14
CA ASN A 24 -1.89 -10.92 24.22
C ASN A 24 -3.36 -11.26 24.03
N SER A 25 -4.14 -10.77 24.91
CA SER A 25 -5.52 -10.45 24.63
C SER A 25 -5.58 -9.07 24.04
N GLY A 26 -4.54 -8.68 23.39
CA GLY A 26 -4.61 -7.61 22.46
C GLY A 26 -5.32 -8.14 21.24
N ASN A 27 -6.51 -8.54 21.42
CA ASN A 27 -7.48 -8.21 20.46
C ASN A 27 -7.46 -6.68 20.45
N GLY A 28 -6.57 -6.15 19.70
CA GLY A 28 -6.75 -4.83 19.21
C GLY A 28 -8.12 -4.86 18.62
N GLY A 29 -9.07 -4.56 19.47
CA GLY A 29 -10.42 -4.45 19.00
C GLY A 29 -10.31 -3.68 17.73
N ASN A 30 -10.76 -4.27 16.71
CA ASN A 30 -10.94 -3.59 15.47
C ASN A 30 -11.86 -2.40 15.74
N SER A 31 -11.31 -1.44 16.40
CA SER A 31 -11.95 -0.14 16.55
C SER A 31 -11.88 0.64 15.25
N GLY A 32 -11.24 0.04 14.25
CA GLY A 32 -11.32 0.55 12.90
C GLY A 32 -12.66 0.34 12.27
N ASN A 33 -13.59 -0.17 12.98
CA ASN A 33 -14.91 -0.42 12.47
C ASN A 33 -15.84 0.80 12.48
N ALA A 34 -15.32 1.95 12.66
CA ALA A 34 -16.10 3.16 12.44
C ALA A 34 -16.59 3.30 10.99
N GLY A 35 -16.16 2.41 10.11
CA GLY A 35 -16.59 2.36 8.74
C GLY A 35 -17.40 1.13 8.37
N SER A 36 -17.99 0.43 9.32
CA SER A 36 -18.66 -0.84 9.05
C SER A 36 -19.78 -0.72 8.00
N GLY A 37 -20.48 0.41 7.96
CA GLY A 37 -21.49 0.65 6.92
C GLY A 37 -20.90 0.76 5.53
N SER A 38 -19.75 1.41 5.38
CA SER A 38 -19.07 1.53 4.10
C SER A 38 -18.41 0.21 3.67
N HIS A 39 -18.00 -0.62 4.62
CA HIS A 39 -17.49 -1.97 4.32
C HIS A 39 -18.57 -2.89 3.79
N GLU A 40 -19.74 -2.84 4.35
CA GLU A 40 -20.85 -3.66 3.87
C GLU A 40 -21.34 -3.22 2.50
N LEU A 41 -21.40 -1.91 2.27
CA LEU A 41 -21.72 -1.36 0.95
C LEU A 41 -20.67 -1.78 -0.08
N ALA A 42 -19.39 -1.84 0.30
CA ALA A 42 -18.34 -2.30 -0.59
C ALA A 42 -18.50 -3.77 -0.97
N ARG A 43 -19.06 -4.61 -0.10
CA ARG A 43 -19.36 -6.00 -0.41
C ARG A 43 -20.57 -6.14 -1.31
N LEU A 44 -21.56 -5.27 -1.15
CA LEU A 44 -22.80 -5.29 -1.93
C LEU A 44 -22.63 -4.67 -3.30
N THR A 45 -21.68 -3.73 -3.45
CA THR A 45 -21.41 -3.04 -4.70
C THR A 45 -19.97 -3.29 -5.09
N PRO A 46 -19.71 -4.26 -5.97
CA PRO A 46 -18.34 -4.56 -6.38
C PRO A 46 -17.71 -3.39 -7.12
N PHE A 47 -16.39 -3.30 -7.01
CA PHE A 47 -15.63 -2.34 -7.78
C PHE A 47 -15.62 -2.72 -9.26
N GLN A 48 -15.78 -1.73 -10.12
CA GLN A 48 -15.84 -1.89 -11.56
C GLN A 48 -14.86 -0.97 -12.25
N GLU A 49 -14.46 -1.35 -13.47
CA GLU A 49 -13.66 -0.50 -14.34
C GLU A 49 -14.38 0.81 -14.63
N THR A 50 -13.61 1.88 -14.77
CA THR A 50 -14.14 3.21 -15.06
C THR A 50 -13.22 3.99 -15.99
N ALA A 51 -13.81 4.70 -16.94
CA ALA A 51 -13.07 5.63 -17.78
C ALA A 51 -12.88 7.01 -17.13
N GLN A 52 -13.52 7.24 -15.99
CA GLN A 52 -13.49 8.55 -15.31
C GLN A 52 -12.24 8.78 -14.49
N LEU A 53 -11.55 7.71 -14.13
CA LEU A 53 -10.33 7.76 -13.34
C LEU A 53 -9.17 7.22 -14.18
N LYS A 54 -8.11 8.00 -14.22
CA LYS A 54 -6.94 7.69 -15.05
C LYS A 54 -5.86 7.02 -14.21
N ASP A 55 -5.22 6.02 -14.81
CA ASP A 55 -4.05 5.35 -14.21
C ASP A 55 -2.87 6.31 -14.12
N ILE A 56 -2.01 6.06 -13.14
CA ILE A 56 -0.69 6.68 -13.05
C ILE A 56 0.38 5.61 -13.17
N HIS A 57 1.56 6.02 -13.62
CA HIS A 57 2.67 5.12 -13.89
C HIS A 57 3.89 5.47 -13.03
N PHE A 58 4.73 4.48 -12.81
CA PHE A 58 5.90 4.60 -11.95
C PHE A 58 7.17 4.20 -12.71
N ASP A 59 8.28 4.77 -12.29
CA ASP A 59 9.60 4.34 -12.73
C ASP A 59 9.95 2.98 -12.13
N PHE A 60 10.91 2.31 -12.75
CA PHE A 60 11.39 1.03 -12.27
C PHE A 60 11.83 1.11 -10.80
N ASP A 61 11.36 0.16 -10.01
CA ASP A 61 11.68 0.03 -8.59
C ASP A 61 11.34 1.26 -7.74
N GLN A 62 10.46 2.14 -8.23
CA GLN A 62 10.07 3.36 -7.54
C GLN A 62 8.59 3.37 -7.19
N HIS A 63 8.25 4.07 -6.13
CA HIS A 63 6.87 4.33 -5.72
C HIS A 63 6.59 5.83 -5.52
N GLY A 64 7.54 6.68 -5.91
CA GLY A 64 7.35 8.12 -5.87
C GLY A 64 6.45 8.63 -6.98
N LEU A 65 5.72 9.70 -6.71
CA LEU A 65 4.82 10.33 -7.66
C LEU A 65 5.54 11.47 -8.38
N ASP A 66 5.62 11.37 -9.69
CA ASP A 66 6.16 12.45 -10.52
C ASP A 66 5.10 13.55 -10.78
N SER A 67 5.51 14.61 -11.46
CA SER A 67 4.62 15.75 -11.76
C SER A 67 3.42 15.36 -12.61
N ASN A 68 3.61 14.47 -13.58
CA ASN A 68 2.52 13.99 -14.44
C ASN A 68 1.51 13.17 -13.65
N SER A 69 2.00 12.29 -12.77
CA SER A 69 1.14 11.50 -11.89
C SER A 69 0.33 12.41 -10.96
N LYS A 70 0.96 13.43 -10.39
CA LYS A 70 0.27 14.39 -9.52
C LYS A 70 -0.82 15.14 -10.26
N LYS A 71 -0.58 15.56 -11.49
CA LYS A 71 -1.61 16.23 -12.32
C LYS A 71 -2.79 15.28 -12.59
N THR A 72 -2.50 14.04 -12.94
CA THR A 72 -3.54 13.03 -13.16
C THR A 72 -4.36 12.81 -11.89
N LEU A 73 -3.71 12.71 -10.74
CA LEU A 73 -4.41 12.52 -9.47
C LEU A 73 -5.23 13.75 -9.07
N GLN A 74 -4.79 14.96 -9.41
CA GLN A 74 -5.60 16.17 -9.22
C GLN A 74 -6.88 16.12 -10.04
N GLN A 75 -6.81 15.64 -11.27
CA GLN A 75 -8.00 15.42 -12.11
C GLN A 75 -8.91 14.33 -11.53
N ASN A 76 -8.34 13.22 -11.09
CA ASN A 76 -9.09 12.16 -10.43
C ASN A 76 -9.78 12.67 -9.15
N ALA A 77 -9.08 13.46 -8.36
CA ALA A 77 -9.64 14.07 -7.15
C ALA A 77 -10.81 15.00 -7.47
N ALA A 78 -10.72 15.79 -8.54
CA ALA A 78 -11.81 16.65 -8.97
C ALA A 78 -13.08 15.84 -9.30
N TYR A 79 -12.91 14.75 -10.02
CA TYR A 79 -14.03 13.82 -10.30
C TYR A 79 -14.64 13.27 -9.00
N LEU A 80 -13.80 12.84 -8.07
CA LEU A 80 -14.26 12.28 -6.80
C LEU A 80 -14.98 13.31 -5.92
N LYS A 81 -14.57 14.56 -5.96
CA LYS A 81 -15.24 15.65 -5.24
C LYS A 81 -16.62 15.97 -5.80
N LEU A 82 -16.77 15.85 -7.11
CA LEU A 82 -18.07 16.05 -7.78
C LEU A 82 -19.00 14.85 -7.61
N ASN A 83 -18.48 13.70 -7.24
CA ASN A 83 -19.24 12.46 -7.09
C ASN A 83 -18.95 11.86 -5.71
N PRO A 84 -19.48 12.46 -4.64
CA PRO A 84 -19.15 12.07 -3.26
C PRO A 84 -19.57 10.66 -2.86
N GLU A 85 -20.48 10.05 -3.63
CA GLU A 85 -20.94 8.67 -3.41
C GLU A 85 -19.97 7.62 -3.95
N VAL A 86 -19.02 8.03 -4.80
CA VAL A 86 -18.08 7.10 -5.42
C VAL A 86 -16.99 6.71 -4.42
N ARG A 87 -16.76 5.41 -4.30
CA ARG A 87 -15.62 4.83 -3.60
C ARG A 87 -14.69 4.20 -4.62
N ILE A 88 -13.41 4.15 -4.30
CA ILE A 88 -12.40 3.65 -5.22
C ILE A 88 -11.55 2.57 -4.57
N GLU A 89 -11.06 1.67 -5.41
CA GLU A 89 -9.98 0.74 -5.10
C GLU A 89 -8.77 1.14 -5.94
N ILE A 90 -7.66 1.37 -5.28
CA ILE A 90 -6.38 1.64 -5.95
C ILE A 90 -5.60 0.34 -5.99
N GLN A 91 -5.29 -0.13 -7.18
CA GLN A 91 -4.53 -1.36 -7.42
C GLN A 91 -3.10 -1.01 -7.76
N GLY A 92 -2.16 -1.44 -6.92
CA GLY A 92 -0.74 -1.31 -7.19
C GLY A 92 -0.24 -2.47 -8.04
N HIS A 93 0.45 -2.15 -9.13
CA HIS A 93 0.99 -3.12 -10.07
C HIS A 93 2.46 -2.89 -10.34
N CYS A 94 3.16 -3.96 -10.64
CA CYS A 94 4.58 -3.97 -10.98
C CYS A 94 4.79 -4.66 -12.33
N ASP A 95 5.95 -4.41 -12.94
CA ASP A 95 6.40 -5.26 -14.04
C ASP A 95 6.89 -6.62 -13.51
N GLU A 96 7.18 -7.53 -14.42
CA GLU A 96 7.51 -8.92 -14.10
C GLU A 96 8.87 -9.12 -13.40
N ARG A 97 9.71 -8.11 -13.38
CA ARG A 97 11.07 -8.21 -12.85
C ARG A 97 11.08 -8.20 -11.32
N GLY A 98 11.87 -9.08 -10.73
CA GLY A 98 11.99 -9.24 -9.29
C GLY A 98 11.20 -10.41 -8.74
N THR A 99 11.25 -10.59 -7.43
CA THR A 99 10.50 -11.65 -6.77
C THR A 99 9.04 -11.27 -6.59
N ASN A 100 8.19 -12.29 -6.48
CA ASN A 100 6.75 -12.08 -6.25
C ASN A 100 6.49 -11.30 -4.95
N ASN A 101 7.16 -11.69 -3.88
CA ASN A 101 7.02 -11.00 -2.58
C ASN A 101 7.47 -9.55 -2.63
N TYR A 102 8.59 -9.27 -3.30
CA TYR A 102 9.08 -7.91 -3.47
C TYR A 102 8.10 -7.06 -4.26
N ASN A 103 7.58 -7.59 -5.37
CA ASN A 103 6.63 -6.88 -6.23
C ASN A 103 5.27 -6.66 -5.54
N THR A 104 4.81 -7.59 -4.72
CA THR A 104 3.63 -7.37 -3.90
C THR A 104 3.82 -6.21 -2.94
N SER A 105 4.97 -6.14 -2.28
CA SER A 105 5.30 -5.02 -1.39
C SER A 105 5.45 -3.70 -2.15
N LEU A 106 6.07 -3.71 -3.32
CA LEU A 106 6.23 -2.51 -4.15
C LEU A 106 4.87 -2.01 -4.66
N GLY A 107 4.01 -2.91 -5.10
CA GLY A 107 2.63 -2.58 -5.49
C GLY A 107 1.85 -1.95 -4.35
N GLU A 108 2.01 -2.47 -3.14
CA GLU A 108 1.39 -1.91 -1.93
C GLU A 108 1.88 -0.47 -1.69
N ARG A 109 3.18 -0.23 -1.76
CA ARG A 109 3.75 1.12 -1.60
C ARG A 109 3.24 2.08 -2.65
N ARG A 110 3.09 1.62 -3.89
CA ARG A 110 2.54 2.43 -5.00
C ARG A 110 1.09 2.81 -4.73
N ALA A 111 0.28 1.85 -4.31
CA ALA A 111 -1.12 2.10 -3.96
C ALA A 111 -1.24 3.05 -2.77
N GLN A 112 -0.42 2.86 -1.72
CA GLN A 112 -0.43 3.71 -0.54
C GLN A 112 0.04 5.14 -0.84
N ALA A 113 1.07 5.31 -1.65
CA ALA A 113 1.54 6.64 -2.06
C ALA A 113 0.44 7.38 -2.84
N THR A 114 -0.27 6.68 -3.69
CA THR A 114 -1.38 7.22 -4.46
C THR A 114 -2.54 7.65 -3.54
N LYS A 115 -2.92 6.78 -2.62
CA LYS A 115 -3.95 7.10 -1.61
C LYS A 115 -3.57 8.30 -0.78
N LYS A 116 -2.34 8.32 -0.26
CA LYS A 116 -1.85 9.41 0.57
C LYS A 116 -1.96 10.75 -0.14
N TYR A 117 -1.62 10.80 -1.42
CA TYR A 117 -1.72 12.02 -2.20
C TYR A 117 -3.18 12.45 -2.39
N LEU A 118 -4.08 11.52 -2.74
CA LEU A 118 -5.51 11.84 -2.86
C LEU A 118 -6.10 12.35 -1.56
N VAL A 119 -5.72 11.77 -0.43
CA VAL A 119 -6.16 12.24 0.90
C VAL A 119 -5.65 13.66 1.14
N SER A 120 -4.42 13.97 0.74
CA SER A 120 -3.87 15.34 0.85
C SER A 120 -4.62 16.36 -0.01
N LEU A 121 -5.27 15.90 -1.08
CA LEU A 121 -6.12 16.73 -1.94
C LEU A 121 -7.56 16.88 -1.41
N GLY A 122 -7.88 16.26 -0.28
CA GLY A 122 -9.17 16.40 0.35
C GLY A 122 -10.14 15.23 0.16
N ILE A 123 -9.67 14.13 -0.40
CA ILE A 123 -10.49 12.92 -0.51
C ILE A 123 -10.46 12.16 0.82
N ASP A 124 -11.64 11.84 1.33
CA ASP A 124 -11.76 11.10 2.60
C ASP A 124 -11.13 9.71 2.44
N SER A 125 -10.30 9.32 3.40
CA SER A 125 -9.61 8.04 3.36
C SER A 125 -10.55 6.84 3.39
N SER A 126 -11.75 6.99 3.95
CA SER A 126 -12.76 5.93 3.98
C SER A 126 -13.32 5.58 2.59
N ARG A 127 -13.15 6.47 1.62
CA ARG A 127 -13.56 6.25 0.23
C ARG A 127 -12.50 5.50 -0.59
N VAL A 128 -11.32 5.25 -0.04
CA VAL A 128 -10.16 4.78 -0.78
C VAL A 128 -9.66 3.47 -0.18
N ASN A 129 -9.85 2.38 -0.89
CA ASN A 129 -9.25 1.09 -0.58
C ASN A 129 -8.01 0.87 -1.43
N THR A 130 -7.04 0.17 -0.89
CA THR A 130 -5.81 -0.19 -1.61
C THR A 130 -5.64 -1.69 -1.65
N ILE A 131 -5.10 -2.19 -2.76
CA ILE A 131 -4.72 -3.58 -2.92
C ILE A 131 -3.48 -3.65 -3.82
N SER A 132 -2.61 -4.61 -3.58
CA SER A 132 -1.49 -4.90 -4.47
C SER A 132 -1.70 -6.23 -5.17
N TYR A 133 -1.54 -6.22 -6.46
CA TYR A 133 -1.47 -7.44 -7.28
C TYR A 133 -0.02 -7.77 -7.66
N GLY A 134 0.95 -6.91 -7.32
CA GLY A 134 2.33 -7.11 -7.73
C GLY A 134 2.42 -7.28 -9.24
N GLU A 135 3.01 -8.38 -9.67
CA GLU A 135 3.14 -8.72 -11.09
C GLU A 135 2.01 -9.62 -11.61
N ASP A 136 1.07 -10.02 -10.77
CA ASP A 136 0.12 -11.10 -11.07
C ASP A 136 -0.98 -10.73 -12.07
N LYS A 137 -1.23 -9.44 -12.29
CA LYS A 137 -2.23 -8.96 -13.24
C LYS A 137 -1.61 -7.98 -14.24
N PRO A 138 -0.78 -8.45 -15.15
CA PRO A 138 -0.14 -7.56 -16.12
C PRO A 138 -1.16 -7.04 -17.13
N PHE A 139 -0.97 -5.79 -17.54
CA PHE A 139 -1.68 -5.19 -18.67
C PHE A 139 -1.04 -5.56 -20.00
N CYS A 140 0.28 -5.72 -20.00
CA CYS A 140 1.09 -6.00 -21.17
C CYS A 140 1.97 -7.22 -20.86
N PHE A 141 2.15 -8.11 -21.84
CA PHE A 141 2.75 -9.43 -21.63
C PHE A 141 4.13 -9.62 -22.26
N LYS A 142 4.71 -8.56 -22.83
CA LYS A 142 6.04 -8.63 -23.45
C LYS A 142 7.13 -8.23 -22.48
N SER A 143 8.32 -8.77 -22.66
CA SER A 143 9.48 -8.46 -21.82
C SER A 143 10.33 -7.37 -22.47
N ASN A 144 9.86 -6.15 -22.45
CA ASN A 144 10.57 -4.95 -22.91
C ASN A 144 10.11 -3.72 -22.12
N GLU A 145 10.86 -2.63 -22.21
CA GLU A 145 10.60 -1.42 -21.41
C GLU A 145 9.23 -0.81 -21.70
N THR A 146 8.79 -0.80 -22.94
CA THR A 146 7.47 -0.24 -23.28
C THR A 146 6.36 -0.99 -22.57
N CYS A 147 6.46 -2.31 -22.51
CA CYS A 147 5.50 -3.16 -21.83
C CYS A 147 5.63 -3.03 -20.30
N TRP A 148 6.85 -3.07 -19.79
CA TRP A 148 7.09 -2.91 -18.34
C TRP A 148 6.56 -1.59 -17.83
N HIS A 149 6.72 -0.51 -18.56
CA HIS A 149 6.18 0.79 -18.20
C HIS A 149 4.65 0.74 -18.04
N LYS A 150 3.96 0.08 -18.96
CA LYS A 150 2.50 -0.08 -18.88
C LYS A 150 2.06 -0.88 -17.66
N ASN A 151 2.89 -1.80 -17.19
CA ASN A 151 2.58 -2.61 -16.02
C ASN A 151 2.89 -1.90 -14.69
N ARG A 152 3.83 -0.97 -14.67
CA ARG A 152 4.18 -0.19 -13.49
C ARG A 152 3.15 0.91 -13.26
N ARG A 153 2.04 0.58 -12.65
CA ARG A 153 0.92 1.50 -12.54
C ARG A 153 0.16 1.38 -11.21
N ALA A 154 -0.56 2.43 -10.88
CA ALA A 154 -1.70 2.36 -9.98
C ALA A 154 -2.97 2.51 -10.82
N HIS A 155 -3.81 1.51 -10.76
CA HIS A 155 -5.06 1.43 -11.50
C HIS A 155 -6.23 1.68 -10.57
N PHE A 156 -7.26 2.34 -11.07
CA PHE A 156 -8.43 2.74 -10.29
C PHE A 156 -9.67 1.97 -10.73
N MET A 157 -10.37 1.45 -9.75
CA MET A 157 -11.70 0.91 -9.94
C MET A 157 -12.70 1.70 -9.08
N GLU A 158 -13.94 1.79 -9.48
CA GLU A 158 -14.94 2.53 -8.72
C GLU A 158 -16.14 1.68 -8.34
N ALA A 159 -16.78 2.05 -7.23
CA ALA A 159 -18.07 1.55 -6.78
C ALA A 159 -18.96 2.73 -6.39
N LYS A 160 -20.17 2.71 -6.85
CA LYS A 160 -21.18 3.73 -6.53
C LYS A 160 -22.20 3.22 -5.52
#